data_08e9da9acf2a3b1b475f15ae6e3ee17b
#
_entry.id   08e9da9acf2a3b1b475f15ae6e3ee17b
#
_cell.length_a   1.000
_cell.length_b   1.000
_cell.length_c   1.000
_cell.angle_alpha   90.00
_cell.angle_beta   90.00
_cell.angle_gamma   90.00
#
_symmetry.space_group_name_H-M   'P 1'
#
loop_
_entity.id
_entity.type
_entity.pdbx_description
1 polymer ?
#
loop_
_entity_poly.entity_id
_entity_poly.type
_entity_poly.pdbx_seq_one_letter_code
_entity_poly.pdbx_strand_id
1 'polypeptide(L)'
;FRRPYYWGFRNGKRVKMEDLFKKLLEIDVYSPLEDKRNKLFLEAVNQNFQHHFLNCEPYNKFCQRRGFNQDSVFTCLEDMPALPVQAFKEFGNFLISSANDKRSNLILQSSATSGKPSSVSIDKITARRQVQTMSRVLLKFLGDKKRPFIVVDIDPRSISSEVMGARVAATNGFLNLSNNQTYILKENKDGALEVD
;
A
#
# COMPACT_ATOMS: atom_id res chain seq x y z
N PHE A 1 -11.17 2.26 24.14
CA PHE A 1 -10.66 1.89 22.81
C PHE A 1 -9.61 2.92 22.38
N ARG A 2 -8.33 2.65 22.66
CA ARG A 2 -7.23 3.52 22.23
C ARG A 2 -6.93 3.19 20.78
N ARG A 3 -7.08 4.16 19.87
CA ARG A 3 -6.63 4.06 18.48
C ARG A 3 -5.11 3.84 18.48
N PRO A 4 -4.57 2.88 17.72
CA PRO A 4 -3.13 2.76 17.57
C PRO A 4 -2.63 3.97 16.78
N TYR A 5 -2.01 4.92 17.47
CA TYR A 5 -1.32 6.03 16.80
C TYR A 5 0.06 5.55 16.41
N TYR A 6 0.34 5.54 15.12
CA TYR A 6 1.70 5.34 14.61
C TYR A 6 2.52 6.59 14.94
N TRP A 7 3.55 6.41 15.75
CA TRP A 7 4.47 7.47 16.14
C TRP A 7 5.84 7.20 15.52
N GLY A 8 6.45 8.20 14.88
CA GLY A 8 7.86 8.24 14.54
C GLY A 8 8.59 9.26 15.40
N PHE A 9 9.92 9.23 15.43
CA PHE A 9 10.74 10.20 16.13
C PHE A 9 11.39 11.15 15.12
N ARG A 10 11.33 12.46 15.39
CA ARG A 10 12.07 13.48 14.67
C ARG A 10 12.74 14.39 15.69
N ASN A 11 14.07 14.45 15.70
CA ASN A 11 14.86 15.28 16.65
C ASN A 11 14.39 15.10 18.10
N GLY A 12 14.17 13.84 18.53
CA GLY A 12 13.69 13.52 19.88
C GLY A 12 12.22 13.81 20.14
N LYS A 13 11.45 14.32 19.16
CA LYS A 13 10.02 14.58 19.26
C LYS A 13 9.21 13.51 18.52
N ARG A 14 8.14 13.02 19.14
CA ARG A 14 7.17 12.14 18.50
C ARG A 14 6.42 12.91 17.39
N VAL A 15 6.50 12.46 16.14
CA VAL A 15 5.73 12.98 15.01
C VAL A 15 4.69 11.94 14.60
N LYS A 16 3.45 12.36 14.40
CA LYS A 16 2.41 11.46 13.89
C LYS A 16 2.72 11.12 12.43
N MET A 17 2.75 9.84 12.11
CA MET A 17 2.94 9.35 10.73
C MET A 17 1.87 9.92 9.76
N GLU A 18 0.69 10.24 10.27
CA GLU A 18 -0.38 10.87 9.50
C GLU A 18 -0.02 12.27 9.00
N ASP A 19 0.73 13.05 9.81
CA ASP A 19 1.16 14.40 9.44
C ASP A 19 2.21 14.36 8.32
N LEU A 20 3.09 13.35 8.33
CA LEU A 20 4.10 13.16 7.29
C LEU A 20 3.47 12.72 5.96
N PHE A 21 2.51 11.80 6.02
CA PHE A 21 1.77 11.37 4.84
C PHE A 21 1.01 12.53 4.18
N LYS A 22 0.36 13.39 4.98
CA LYS A 22 -0.29 14.60 4.46
C LYS A 22 0.69 15.52 3.75
N LYS A 23 1.85 15.78 4.36
CA LYS A 23 2.92 16.59 3.73
C LYS A 23 3.40 16.00 2.41
N LEU A 24 3.54 14.67 2.32
CA LEU A 24 3.90 14.00 1.08
C LEU A 24 2.82 14.14 0.00
N LEU A 25 1.54 14.09 0.39
CA LEU A 25 0.43 14.31 -0.55
C LEU A 25 0.34 15.77 -1.05
N GLU A 26 0.77 16.74 -0.26
CA GLU A 26 0.75 18.17 -0.63
C GLU A 26 1.84 18.53 -1.64
N ILE A 27 2.92 17.74 -1.73
CA ILE A 27 3.97 17.98 -2.71
C ILE A 27 3.46 17.62 -4.10
N ASP A 28 3.65 18.52 -5.05
CA ASP A 28 3.41 18.21 -6.46
C ASP A 28 4.38 17.11 -6.91
N VAL A 29 3.85 16.02 -7.45
CA VAL A 29 4.62 14.85 -7.91
C VAL A 29 5.66 15.24 -8.96
N TYR A 30 5.40 16.30 -9.72
CA TYR A 30 6.27 16.83 -10.78
C TYR A 30 6.98 18.10 -10.36
N SER A 31 6.98 18.44 -9.06
CA SER A 31 7.71 19.60 -8.58
C SER A 31 9.21 19.45 -8.80
N PRO A 32 9.91 20.51 -9.25
CA PRO A 32 11.36 20.52 -9.33
C PRO A 32 12.05 20.47 -7.95
N LEU A 33 11.29 20.56 -6.85
CA LEU A 33 11.80 20.48 -5.47
C LEU A 33 12.12 19.03 -5.07
N GLU A 34 13.01 18.40 -5.83
CA GLU A 34 13.43 17.01 -5.63
C GLU A 34 14.00 16.78 -4.24
N ASP A 35 14.86 17.65 -3.75
CA ASP A 35 15.49 17.53 -2.44
C ASP A 35 14.48 17.52 -1.29
N LYS A 36 13.47 18.37 -1.35
CA LYS A 36 12.43 18.42 -0.31
C LYS A 36 11.59 17.16 -0.31
N ARG A 37 11.24 16.67 -1.49
CA ARG A 37 10.48 15.41 -1.66
C ARG A 37 11.29 14.22 -1.15
N ASN A 38 12.55 14.12 -1.55
CA ASN A 38 13.43 13.02 -1.16
C ASN A 38 13.67 12.99 0.36
N LYS A 39 13.86 14.15 0.99
CA LYS A 39 13.97 14.26 2.46
C LYS A 39 12.71 13.76 3.18
N LEU A 40 11.52 14.20 2.74
CA LEU A 40 10.26 13.75 3.33
C LEU A 40 10.01 12.27 3.09
N PHE A 41 10.36 11.77 1.90
CA PHE A 41 10.23 10.37 1.57
C PHE A 41 11.16 9.51 2.44
N LEU A 42 12.43 9.89 2.58
CA LEU A 42 13.40 9.21 3.43
C LEU A 42 12.96 9.22 4.91
N GLU A 43 12.39 10.33 5.39
CA GLU A 43 11.82 10.41 6.73
C GLU A 43 10.66 9.42 6.90
N ALA A 44 9.76 9.32 5.91
CA ALA A 44 8.64 8.39 5.94
C ALA A 44 9.12 6.93 5.93
N VAL A 45 10.15 6.62 5.15
CA VAL A 45 10.71 5.28 5.05
C VAL A 45 11.42 4.88 6.35
N ASN A 46 12.17 5.79 7.00
CA ASN A 46 12.74 5.55 8.33
C ASN A 46 11.67 5.28 9.39
N GLN A 47 10.56 6.03 9.38
CA GLN A 47 9.44 5.76 10.29
C GLN A 47 8.79 4.40 10.04
N ASN A 48 8.64 4.02 8.78
CA ASN A 48 8.11 2.70 8.41
C ASN A 48 9.07 1.57 8.83
N PHE A 49 10.39 1.76 8.67
CA PHE A 49 11.38 0.82 9.16
C PHE A 49 11.22 0.57 10.66
N GLN A 50 11.22 1.64 11.46
CA GLN A 50 11.05 1.53 12.92
C GLN A 50 9.74 0.84 13.29
N HIS A 51 8.64 1.20 12.61
CA HIS A 51 7.34 0.56 12.84
C HIS A 51 7.39 -0.94 12.58
N HIS A 52 7.92 -1.37 11.43
CA HIS A 52 7.99 -2.79 11.08
C HIS A 52 9.03 -3.54 11.90
N PHE A 53 10.16 -2.92 12.22
CA PHE A 53 11.17 -3.51 13.10
C PHE A 53 10.58 -3.85 14.46
N LEU A 54 9.75 -2.97 15.04
CA LEU A 54 9.16 -3.17 16.36
C LEU A 54 7.94 -4.12 16.36
N ASN A 55 7.21 -4.20 15.24
CA ASN A 55 5.91 -4.86 15.20
C ASN A 55 5.84 -6.07 14.27
N CYS A 56 6.89 -6.40 13.53
CA CYS A 56 6.94 -7.57 12.65
C CYS A 56 8.14 -8.44 13.02
N GLU A 57 7.90 -9.47 13.81
CA GLU A 57 8.97 -10.34 14.35
C GLU A 57 9.87 -10.95 13.25
N PRO A 58 9.35 -11.49 12.13
CA PRO A 58 10.21 -12.02 11.08
C PRO A 58 11.10 -10.95 10.44
N TYR A 59 10.58 -9.74 10.24
CA TYR A 59 11.36 -8.61 9.72
C TYR A 59 12.41 -8.13 10.72
N ASN A 60 12.05 -8.08 11.99
CA ASN A 60 12.99 -7.76 13.08
C ASN A 60 14.20 -8.70 13.06
N LYS A 61 13.96 -10.03 13.08
CA LYS A 61 15.02 -11.04 13.02
C LYS A 61 15.88 -10.92 11.77
N PHE A 62 15.26 -10.62 10.63
CA PHE A 62 15.99 -10.39 9.38
C PHE A 62 16.93 -9.18 9.48
N CYS A 63 16.45 -8.08 10.05
CA CYS A 63 17.23 -6.85 10.23
C CYS A 63 18.37 -7.05 11.22
N GLN A 64 18.11 -7.67 12.38
CA GLN A 64 19.13 -7.95 13.40
C GLN A 64 20.28 -8.80 12.86
N ARG A 65 19.99 -9.82 12.05
CA ARG A 65 21.04 -10.66 11.41
C ARG A 65 21.93 -9.87 10.46
N ARG A 66 21.51 -8.70 10.02
CA ARG A 66 22.24 -7.77 9.16
C ARG A 66 22.87 -6.61 9.93
N GLY A 67 22.83 -6.64 11.27
CA GLY A 67 23.43 -5.63 12.13
C GLY A 67 22.56 -4.40 12.38
N PHE A 68 21.30 -4.40 11.91
CA PHE A 68 20.37 -3.28 12.18
C PHE A 68 19.64 -3.45 13.51
N ASN A 69 19.32 -2.34 14.13
CA ASN A 69 18.57 -2.27 15.38
C ASN A 69 17.46 -1.20 15.28
N GLN A 70 16.67 -1.05 16.35
CA GLN A 70 15.56 -0.10 16.38
C GLN A 70 15.98 1.37 16.22
N ASP A 71 17.22 1.71 16.56
CA ASP A 71 17.75 3.07 16.50
C ASP A 71 18.48 3.36 15.18
N SER A 72 18.53 2.36 14.28
CA SER A 72 19.11 2.53 12.95
C SER A 72 18.35 3.61 12.17
N VAL A 73 19.11 4.57 11.61
CA VAL A 73 18.61 5.67 10.80
C VAL A 73 19.34 5.65 9.47
N PHE A 74 18.59 5.69 8.38
CA PHE A 74 19.14 5.66 7.03
C PHE A 74 19.19 7.06 6.44
N THR A 75 20.29 7.40 5.79
CA THR A 75 20.53 8.66 5.09
C THR A 75 20.29 8.53 3.58
N CYS A 76 20.25 7.30 3.07
CA CYS A 76 19.85 6.97 1.70
C CYS A 76 19.01 5.69 1.69
N LEU A 77 18.30 5.44 0.59
CA LEU A 77 17.38 4.29 0.47
C LEU A 77 18.14 2.98 0.26
N GLU A 78 19.31 3.04 -0.34
CA GLU A 78 20.16 1.90 -0.71
C GLU A 78 20.67 1.16 0.53
N ASP A 79 20.82 1.87 1.65
CA ASP A 79 21.30 1.28 2.91
C ASP A 79 20.21 0.52 3.68
N MET A 80 18.96 0.61 3.23
CA MET A 80 17.84 0.00 3.94
C MET A 80 17.80 -1.51 3.75
N PRO A 81 17.45 -2.28 4.80
CA PRO A 81 17.28 -3.73 4.71
C PRO A 81 16.01 -4.08 3.91
N ALA A 82 16.14 -4.24 2.59
CA ALA A 82 15.05 -4.63 1.72
C ALA A 82 14.82 -6.15 1.77
N LEU A 83 13.54 -6.56 1.84
CA LEU A 83 13.13 -7.95 1.67
C LEU A 83 12.97 -8.25 0.17
N PRO A 84 13.48 -9.39 -0.31
CA PRO A 84 13.22 -9.82 -1.68
C PRO A 84 11.73 -10.15 -1.86
N VAL A 85 11.21 -9.94 -3.09
CA VAL A 85 9.81 -10.26 -3.42
C VAL A 85 9.46 -11.72 -3.13
N GLN A 86 10.43 -12.62 -3.27
CA GLN A 86 10.27 -14.03 -2.93
C GLN A 86 9.82 -14.26 -1.49
N ALA A 87 10.25 -13.41 -0.54
CA ALA A 87 9.81 -13.50 0.85
C ALA A 87 8.27 -13.35 0.99
N PHE A 88 7.64 -12.51 0.16
CA PHE A 88 6.19 -12.33 0.16
C PHE A 88 5.44 -13.49 -0.51
N LYS A 89 6.09 -14.26 -1.37
CA LYS A 89 5.53 -15.48 -1.95
C LYS A 89 5.54 -16.63 -0.94
N GLU A 90 6.64 -16.78 -0.21
CA GLU A 90 6.84 -17.91 0.71
C GLU A 90 6.30 -17.63 2.11
N PHE A 91 6.45 -16.41 2.59
CA PHE A 91 6.20 -16.05 3.99
C PHE A 91 5.24 -14.87 4.16
N GLY A 92 4.51 -14.46 3.12
CA GLY A 92 3.63 -13.28 3.16
C GLY A 92 2.65 -13.27 4.33
N ASN A 93 2.11 -14.44 4.70
CA ASN A 93 1.19 -14.59 5.84
C ASN A 93 1.86 -14.35 7.21
N PHE A 94 3.18 -14.40 7.28
CA PHE A 94 3.96 -14.17 8.51
C PHE A 94 4.55 -12.75 8.55
N LEU A 95 4.66 -12.07 7.40
CA LEU A 95 5.18 -10.71 7.28
C LEU A 95 4.11 -9.68 7.60
N ILE A 96 3.42 -9.86 8.73
CA ILE A 96 2.32 -9.01 9.18
C ILE A 96 2.73 -8.28 10.45
N SER A 97 2.48 -6.98 10.50
CA SER A 97 2.69 -6.18 11.70
C SER A 97 1.69 -6.58 12.80
N SER A 98 2.20 -6.90 13.99
CA SER A 98 1.37 -7.23 15.16
C SER A 98 0.59 -6.04 15.72
N ALA A 99 0.94 -4.80 15.31
CA ALA A 99 0.22 -3.60 15.71
C ALA A 99 -1.17 -3.49 15.06
N ASN A 100 -1.44 -4.30 14.03
CA ASN A 100 -2.69 -4.28 13.29
C ASN A 100 -3.62 -5.40 13.76
N ASP A 101 -4.91 -5.12 13.83
CA ASP A 101 -5.91 -6.16 14.04
C ASP A 101 -5.97 -7.04 12.77
N LYS A 102 -5.45 -8.25 12.88
CA LYS A 102 -5.36 -9.21 11.76
C LYS A 102 -6.72 -9.51 11.11
N ARG A 103 -7.82 -9.38 11.87
CA ARG A 103 -9.19 -9.66 11.40
C ARG A 103 -9.75 -8.59 10.47
N SER A 104 -9.15 -7.41 10.42
CA SER A 104 -9.62 -6.29 9.59
C SER A 104 -8.73 -6.00 8.39
N ASN A 105 -7.70 -6.82 8.17
CA ASN A 105 -6.75 -6.60 7.08
C ASN A 105 -7.29 -7.14 5.76
N LEU A 106 -7.08 -6.34 4.71
CA LEU A 106 -7.29 -6.75 3.34
C LEU A 106 -6.05 -7.50 2.84
N ILE A 107 -6.24 -8.67 2.26
CA ILE A 107 -5.16 -9.43 1.63
C ILE A 107 -5.15 -9.10 0.15
N LEU A 108 -4.05 -8.51 -0.32
CA LEU A 108 -3.77 -8.30 -1.73
C LEU A 108 -2.90 -9.44 -2.26
N GLN A 109 -3.33 -10.03 -3.37
CA GLN A 109 -2.58 -11.07 -4.06
C GLN A 109 -2.20 -10.64 -5.47
N SER A 110 -0.95 -10.94 -5.86
CA SER A 110 -0.52 -10.79 -7.26
C SER A 110 -1.09 -11.93 -8.12
N SER A 111 -1.11 -11.70 -9.45
CA SER A 111 -1.40 -12.79 -10.39
C SER A 111 -0.36 -13.92 -10.26
N ALA A 112 -0.82 -15.16 -10.31
CA ALA A 112 0.02 -16.35 -10.17
C ALA A 112 0.70 -16.79 -11.49
N THR A 113 0.91 -15.89 -12.44
CA THR A 113 1.47 -16.20 -13.79
C THR A 113 2.84 -16.89 -13.74
N SER A 114 3.60 -16.70 -12.67
CA SER A 114 4.91 -17.31 -12.45
C SER A 114 4.93 -18.34 -11.30
N GLY A 115 3.79 -18.97 -10.99
CA GLY A 115 3.64 -19.95 -9.91
C GLY A 115 2.90 -19.38 -8.70
N LYS A 116 3.49 -19.43 -7.51
CA LYS A 116 2.83 -18.99 -6.27
C LYS A 116 2.62 -17.46 -6.23
N PRO A 117 1.41 -16.95 -5.94
CA PRO A 117 1.17 -15.52 -5.81
C PRO A 117 1.87 -14.93 -4.59
N SER A 118 2.31 -13.67 -4.69
CA SER A 118 2.71 -12.90 -3.52
C SER A 118 1.47 -12.47 -2.75
N SER A 119 1.51 -12.56 -1.42
CA SER A 119 0.44 -12.09 -0.55
C SER A 119 0.93 -10.96 0.34
N VAL A 120 0.21 -9.85 0.36
CA VAL A 120 0.50 -8.70 1.20
C VAL A 120 -0.75 -8.34 1.99
N SER A 121 -0.62 -8.31 3.31
CA SER A 121 -1.69 -7.87 4.21
C SER A 121 -1.59 -6.37 4.43
N ILE A 122 -2.66 -5.64 4.16
CA ILE A 122 -2.73 -4.19 4.40
C ILE A 122 -3.91 -3.86 5.33
N ASP A 123 -3.69 -2.92 6.23
CA ASP A 123 -4.75 -2.42 7.10
C ASP A 123 -5.63 -1.37 6.40
N LYS A 124 -6.74 -1.01 7.04
CA LYS A 124 -7.68 -0.01 6.51
C LYS A 124 -7.05 1.37 6.32
N ILE A 125 -6.05 1.72 7.13
CA ILE A 125 -5.35 3.01 7.02
C ILE A 125 -4.48 3.00 5.77
N THR A 126 -3.71 1.93 5.56
CA THR A 126 -2.86 1.75 4.37
C THR A 126 -3.70 1.69 3.10
N ALA A 127 -4.81 0.94 3.09
CA ALA A 127 -5.74 0.91 1.96
C ALA A 127 -6.29 2.30 1.62
N ARG A 128 -6.72 3.08 2.64
CA ARG A 128 -7.17 4.47 2.43
C ARG A 128 -6.07 5.36 1.85
N ARG A 129 -4.84 5.25 2.35
CA ARG A 129 -3.68 6.01 1.84
C ARG A 129 -3.38 5.67 0.38
N GLN A 130 -3.45 4.40 0.00
CA GLN A 130 -3.30 3.99 -1.40
C GLN A 130 -4.35 4.65 -2.30
N VAL A 131 -5.61 4.61 -1.90
CA VAL A 131 -6.70 5.26 -2.64
C VAL A 131 -6.49 6.77 -2.75
N GLN A 132 -6.10 7.44 -1.65
CA GLN A 132 -5.83 8.89 -1.68
C GLN A 132 -4.66 9.25 -2.60
N THR A 133 -3.58 8.46 -2.55
CA THR A 133 -2.41 8.67 -3.41
C THR A 133 -2.77 8.48 -4.88
N MET A 134 -3.48 7.40 -5.20
CA MET A 134 -3.93 7.12 -6.56
C MET A 134 -4.83 8.23 -7.09
N SER A 135 -5.82 8.64 -6.30
CA SER A 135 -6.72 9.74 -6.68
C SER A 135 -5.94 11.05 -6.92
N ARG A 136 -4.94 11.36 -6.09
CA ARG A 136 -4.11 12.55 -6.25
C ARG A 136 -3.31 12.54 -7.55
N VAL A 137 -2.69 11.40 -7.87
CA VAL A 137 -1.95 11.22 -9.14
C VAL A 137 -2.89 11.37 -10.33
N LEU A 138 -4.05 10.72 -10.30
CA LEU A 138 -5.01 10.75 -11.41
C LEU A 138 -5.63 12.13 -11.65
N LEU A 139 -5.96 12.86 -10.57
CA LEU A 139 -6.47 14.23 -10.68
C LEU A 139 -5.51 15.14 -11.45
N LYS A 140 -4.21 14.89 -11.33
CA LYS A 140 -3.20 15.67 -12.07
C LYS A 140 -3.29 15.47 -13.60
N PHE A 141 -3.63 14.26 -14.04
CA PHE A 141 -3.74 13.91 -15.47
C PHE A 141 -5.13 14.12 -16.03
N LEU A 142 -6.16 13.76 -15.26
CA LEU A 142 -7.54 13.71 -15.74
C LEU A 142 -8.34 14.97 -15.38
N GLY A 143 -7.80 15.81 -14.49
CA GLY A 143 -8.53 16.93 -13.90
C GLY A 143 -9.56 16.47 -12.87
N ASP A 144 -10.29 17.42 -12.28
CA ASP A 144 -11.23 17.21 -11.18
C ASP A 144 -12.66 16.86 -11.62
N LYS A 145 -12.95 16.95 -12.92
CA LYS A 145 -14.27 16.61 -13.46
C LYS A 145 -14.50 15.11 -13.45
N LYS A 146 -15.52 14.69 -12.75
CA LYS A 146 -15.96 13.29 -12.80
C LYS A 146 -16.46 12.93 -14.20
N ARG A 147 -16.11 11.73 -14.65
CA ARG A 147 -16.42 11.22 -15.98
C ARG A 147 -17.01 9.81 -15.90
N PRO A 148 -17.82 9.35 -16.87
CA PRO A 148 -18.19 7.96 -16.97
C PRO A 148 -16.97 7.10 -17.30
N PHE A 149 -16.85 5.95 -16.64
CA PHE A 149 -15.78 5.00 -16.88
C PHE A 149 -16.35 3.70 -17.45
N ILE A 150 -15.73 3.20 -18.51
CA ILE A 150 -15.90 1.84 -18.99
C ILE A 150 -14.75 1.02 -18.37
N VAL A 151 -15.11 0.01 -17.59
CA VAL A 151 -14.17 -0.83 -16.86
C VAL A 151 -14.09 -2.18 -17.56
N VAL A 152 -12.93 -2.48 -18.15
CA VAL A 152 -12.66 -3.77 -18.79
C VAL A 152 -12.28 -4.78 -17.74
N ASP A 153 -13.21 -5.08 -16.86
CA ASP A 153 -13.07 -6.04 -15.75
C ASP A 153 -14.48 -6.48 -15.28
N ILE A 154 -14.51 -7.40 -14.33
CA ILE A 154 -15.72 -7.85 -13.64
C ILE A 154 -16.08 -6.82 -12.56
N ASP A 155 -17.37 -6.63 -12.33
CA ASP A 155 -17.84 -5.81 -11.19
C ASP A 155 -17.38 -6.46 -9.87
N PRO A 156 -16.57 -5.76 -9.06
CA PRO A 156 -16.11 -6.31 -7.77
C PRO A 156 -17.22 -6.73 -6.82
N ARG A 157 -18.43 -6.16 -6.98
CA ARG A 157 -19.59 -6.50 -6.16
C ARG A 157 -20.18 -7.88 -6.50
N SER A 158 -19.85 -8.42 -7.68
CA SER A 158 -20.26 -9.76 -8.10
C SER A 158 -19.32 -10.86 -7.61
N ILE A 159 -18.15 -10.50 -7.06
CA ILE A 159 -17.14 -11.45 -6.61
C ILE A 159 -17.33 -11.74 -5.11
N SER A 160 -17.59 -13.00 -4.76
CA SER A 160 -17.80 -13.46 -3.37
C SER A 160 -16.51 -13.65 -2.55
N SER A 161 -15.34 -13.33 -3.10
CA SER A 161 -14.04 -13.62 -2.49
C SER A 161 -13.62 -12.59 -1.44
N GLU A 162 -13.19 -13.05 -0.26
CA GLU A 162 -12.53 -12.20 0.75
C GLU A 162 -11.13 -11.73 0.32
N VAL A 163 -10.58 -12.34 -0.73
CA VAL A 163 -9.26 -12.02 -1.27
C VAL A 163 -9.42 -11.11 -2.48
N MET A 164 -8.99 -9.88 -2.32
CA MET A 164 -9.00 -8.91 -3.40
C MET A 164 -7.74 -9.04 -4.26
N GLY A 165 -7.90 -9.31 -5.54
CA GLY A 165 -6.80 -9.24 -6.50
C GLY A 165 -6.21 -7.83 -6.58
N ALA A 166 -4.90 -7.71 -6.78
CA ALA A 166 -4.22 -6.41 -6.91
C ALA A 166 -4.82 -5.55 -8.04
N ARG A 167 -5.31 -6.19 -9.11
CA ARG A 167 -6.01 -5.54 -10.24
C ARG A 167 -7.28 -4.83 -9.77
N VAL A 168 -8.12 -5.52 -9.03
CA VAL A 168 -9.39 -4.96 -8.51
C VAL A 168 -9.11 -3.80 -7.53
N ALA A 169 -8.09 -3.93 -6.68
CA ALA A 169 -7.70 -2.86 -5.77
C ALA A 169 -7.23 -1.60 -6.52
N ALA A 170 -6.46 -1.77 -7.60
CA ALA A 170 -6.04 -0.67 -8.47
C ALA A 170 -7.24 -0.02 -9.15
N THR A 171 -8.13 -0.81 -9.76
CA THR A 171 -9.35 -0.32 -10.43
C THR A 171 -10.21 0.52 -9.47
N ASN A 172 -10.42 0.06 -8.24
CA ASN A 172 -11.15 0.82 -7.22
C ASN A 172 -10.54 2.20 -6.91
N GLY A 173 -9.22 2.33 -7.00
CA GLY A 173 -8.55 3.62 -6.86
C GLY A 173 -8.94 4.62 -7.95
N PHE A 174 -9.13 4.16 -9.19
CA PHE A 174 -9.57 5.00 -10.32
C PHE A 174 -11.04 5.42 -10.21
N LEU A 175 -11.89 4.56 -9.65
CA LEU A 175 -13.34 4.77 -9.65
C LEU A 175 -13.80 5.95 -8.79
N ASN A 176 -12.94 6.49 -7.91
CA ASN A 176 -13.24 7.72 -7.17
C ASN A 176 -13.43 8.95 -8.08
N LEU A 177 -12.89 8.91 -9.30
CA LEU A 177 -13.03 9.97 -10.31
C LEU A 177 -14.19 9.72 -11.27
N SER A 178 -14.94 8.65 -11.05
CA SER A 178 -16.08 8.28 -11.88
C SER A 178 -17.39 8.84 -11.31
N ASN A 179 -18.30 9.29 -12.19
CA ASN A 179 -19.69 9.57 -11.88
C ASN A 179 -20.63 8.43 -12.31
N ASN A 180 -20.16 7.54 -13.21
CA ASN A 180 -20.87 6.35 -13.64
C ASN A 180 -19.86 5.29 -14.07
N GLN A 181 -20.13 4.02 -13.76
CA GLN A 181 -19.23 2.90 -14.01
C GLN A 181 -19.99 1.81 -14.76
N THR A 182 -19.45 1.43 -15.91
CA THR A 182 -19.95 0.31 -16.71
C THR A 182 -18.87 -0.76 -16.78
N TYR A 183 -19.15 -1.90 -16.18
CA TYR A 183 -18.28 -3.09 -16.28
C TYR A 183 -18.69 -3.88 -17.51
N ILE A 184 -17.74 -4.33 -18.31
CA ILE A 184 -18.02 -5.00 -19.58
C ILE A 184 -17.62 -6.49 -19.57
N LEU A 185 -17.15 -7.01 -18.45
CA LEU A 185 -16.86 -8.44 -18.28
C LEU A 185 -17.71 -9.03 -17.17
N LYS A 186 -18.11 -10.28 -17.37
CA LYS A 186 -18.71 -11.13 -16.34
C LYS A 186 -18.02 -12.49 -16.34
N GLU A 187 -18.12 -13.20 -15.23
CA GLU A 187 -17.63 -14.56 -15.10
C GLU A 187 -18.76 -15.53 -15.45
N ASN A 188 -18.51 -16.45 -16.38
CA ASN A 188 -19.46 -17.50 -16.72
C ASN A 188 -19.41 -18.64 -15.71
N LYS A 189 -20.28 -19.65 -15.88
CA LYS A 189 -20.40 -20.82 -14.98
C LYS A 189 -19.12 -21.64 -14.87
N ASP A 190 -18.26 -21.57 -15.86
CA ASP A 190 -16.99 -22.32 -15.93
C ASP A 190 -15.80 -21.49 -15.39
N GLY A 191 -16.06 -20.27 -14.88
CA GLY A 191 -15.03 -19.36 -14.37
C GLY A 191 -14.28 -18.60 -15.45
N ALA A 192 -14.71 -18.69 -16.72
CA ALA A 192 -14.11 -17.92 -17.81
C ALA A 192 -14.74 -16.54 -17.93
N LEU A 193 -13.94 -15.55 -18.35
CA LEU A 193 -14.40 -14.19 -18.58
C LEU A 193 -15.07 -14.10 -19.97
N GLU A 194 -16.23 -13.49 -19.99
CA GLU A 194 -16.95 -13.16 -21.23
C GLU A 194 -17.44 -11.72 -21.20
N VAL A 195 -17.75 -11.18 -22.36
CA VAL A 195 -18.32 -9.82 -22.48
C VAL A 195 -19.78 -9.85 -22.02
N ASP A 196 -20.14 -8.90 -21.15
CA ASP A 196 -21.50 -8.78 -20.62
C ASP A 196 -22.43 -8.09 -21.64
#